data_3d59d7c7d71d40217be055161f9c41e2
#
_entry.id   3d59d7c7d71d40217be055161f9c41e2
#
_cell.length_a   1.000
_cell.length_b   1.000
_cell.length_c   1.000
_cell.angle_alpha   90.00
_cell.angle_beta   90.00
_cell.angle_gamma   90.00
#
_symmetry.space_group_name_H-M   'P 1'
#
loop_
_entity.id
_entity.type
_entity.pdbx_description
1 polymer ?
#
loop_
_entity_poly.entity_id
_entity_poly.type
_entity_poly.pdbx_seq_one_letter_code
_entity_poly.pdbx_strand_id
1 'polypeptide(L)'
;MKKNRARDLGIPFEGATGEFNAITDVPGVTVGYSTIIEGTDARTGVTIIHPRGRENFAPVYGGMHAFNGNGEMTGALWLEEGGFVEGPIGITNTHSVGIVRDTIIAWQVKNKIQYQPWALPVVAETADAWLNNMNGFFVKDHHVFAALD
;
A
#
# COMPACT_ATOMS: atom_id res chain seq x y z
N MET A 1 16.92 13.76 12.78
CA MET A 1 16.47 15.02 12.13
C MET A 1 15.04 14.84 11.63
N LYS A 2 14.12 15.75 11.97
CA LYS A 2 12.76 15.75 11.39
C LYS A 2 12.89 16.06 9.89
N LYS A 3 12.37 15.19 9.03
CA LYS A 3 12.35 15.45 7.58
C LYS A 3 11.31 16.52 7.28
N ASN A 4 11.66 17.52 6.48
CA ASN A 4 10.71 18.53 6.04
C ASN A 4 9.66 17.91 5.13
N ARG A 5 8.40 18.25 5.37
CA ARG A 5 7.28 17.91 4.51
C ARG A 5 7.05 19.03 3.49
N ALA A 6 6.26 18.76 2.46
CA ALA A 6 6.02 19.73 1.38
C ALA A 6 5.52 21.10 1.90
N ARG A 7 4.63 21.12 2.89
CA ARG A 7 4.16 22.37 3.52
C ARG A 7 5.26 23.10 4.28
N ASP A 8 6.20 22.39 4.93
CA ASP A 8 7.34 22.99 5.61
C ASP A 8 8.30 23.71 4.63
N LEU A 9 8.25 23.31 3.35
CA LEU A 9 8.99 23.91 2.24
C LEU A 9 8.23 25.04 1.53
N GLY A 10 7.05 25.41 2.01
CA GLY A 10 6.25 26.48 1.42
C GLY A 10 5.45 26.06 0.19
N ILE A 11 5.36 24.77 -0.13
CA ILE A 11 4.53 24.28 -1.23
C ILE A 11 3.06 24.44 -0.81
N PRO A 12 2.24 25.22 -1.57
CA PRO A 12 0.86 25.48 -1.20
C PRO A 12 -0.01 24.25 -1.41
N PHE A 13 -0.80 23.93 -0.39
CA PHE A 13 -1.87 22.94 -0.47
C PHE A 13 -3.14 23.58 0.09
N GLU A 14 -4.26 23.39 -0.60
CA GLU A 14 -5.55 23.83 -0.14
C GLU A 14 -6.05 22.98 1.03
N GLY A 15 -6.97 23.55 1.83
CA GLY A 15 -7.61 22.87 2.95
C GLY A 15 -6.81 22.89 4.25
N ALA A 16 -7.54 22.65 5.34
CA ALA A 16 -6.98 22.50 6.68
C ALA A 16 -6.45 21.07 6.87
N THR A 17 -5.33 20.95 7.58
CA THR A 17 -4.78 19.64 7.94
C THR A 17 -5.41 19.11 9.22
N GLY A 18 -5.46 17.79 9.38
CA GLY A 18 -5.60 17.17 10.68
C GLY A 18 -4.31 17.25 11.51
N GLU A 19 -4.30 16.64 12.67
CA GLU A 19 -3.20 16.68 13.64
C GLU A 19 -1.88 16.19 13.06
N PHE A 20 -1.92 15.08 12.29
CA PHE A 20 -0.72 14.46 11.72
C PHE A 20 -0.45 14.92 10.27
N ASN A 21 -1.41 15.63 9.65
CA ASN A 21 -1.37 15.96 8.23
C ASN A 21 -1.09 14.69 7.39
N ALA A 22 -1.80 13.62 7.64
CA ALA A 22 -1.62 12.29 7.07
C ALA A 22 -2.96 11.54 6.99
N ILE A 23 -3.00 10.44 6.22
CA ILE A 23 -4.20 9.59 6.13
C ILE A 23 -4.60 8.98 7.48
N THR A 24 -3.65 8.87 8.41
CA THR A 24 -3.89 8.42 9.79
C THR A 24 -4.63 9.43 10.66
N ASP A 25 -4.95 10.62 10.15
CA ASP A 25 -5.93 11.52 10.77
C ASP A 25 -7.36 10.98 10.67
N VAL A 26 -7.63 10.04 9.75
CA VAL A 26 -8.90 9.32 9.67
C VAL A 26 -8.92 8.26 10.78
N PRO A 27 -9.88 8.33 11.72
CA PRO A 27 -9.95 7.39 12.84
C PRO A 27 -10.01 5.93 12.37
N GLY A 28 -9.12 5.11 12.91
CA GLY A 28 -9.03 3.68 12.61
C GLY A 28 -8.12 3.33 11.43
N VAL A 29 -7.71 4.27 10.60
CA VAL A 29 -6.73 4.00 9.53
C VAL A 29 -5.34 3.84 10.16
N THR A 30 -4.67 2.74 9.83
CA THR A 30 -3.27 2.52 10.21
C THR A 30 -2.42 2.23 8.99
N VAL A 31 -1.13 2.54 9.08
CA VAL A 31 -0.16 2.38 8.00
C VAL A 31 1.09 1.70 8.54
N GLY A 32 1.49 0.62 7.88
CA GLY A 32 2.79 0.02 8.07
C GLY A 32 3.63 0.10 6.80
N TYR A 33 4.93 0.14 6.94
CA TYR A 33 5.83 0.12 5.78
C TYR A 33 7.18 -0.49 6.10
N SER A 34 7.77 -1.10 5.08
CA SER A 34 9.12 -1.63 5.12
C SER A 34 9.94 -0.96 4.02
N THR A 35 10.95 -0.20 4.43
CA THR A 35 11.83 0.52 3.51
C THR A 35 13.11 -0.27 3.29
N ILE A 36 13.49 -0.46 2.03
CA ILE A 36 14.68 -1.20 1.63
C ILE A 36 15.68 -0.22 1.02
N ILE A 37 16.82 -0.06 1.70
CA ILE A 37 17.94 0.76 1.25
C ILE A 37 19.19 -0.11 1.35
N GLU A 38 19.60 -0.69 0.23
CA GLU A 38 20.73 -1.62 0.18
C GLU A 38 21.65 -1.26 -0.99
N GLY A 39 22.97 -1.24 -0.72
CA GLY A 39 23.98 -0.90 -1.71
C GLY A 39 23.66 0.40 -2.45
N THR A 40 23.96 0.41 -3.75
CA THR A 40 23.66 1.52 -4.67
C THR A 40 22.32 1.34 -5.39
N ASP A 41 21.78 0.13 -5.40
CA ASP A 41 20.75 -0.31 -6.35
C ASP A 41 19.36 -0.44 -5.75
N ALA A 42 19.23 -0.61 -4.43
CA ALA A 42 17.93 -0.73 -3.79
C ALA A 42 17.52 0.55 -3.07
N ARG A 43 16.46 1.18 -3.55
CA ARG A 43 15.75 2.32 -2.93
C ARG A 43 14.26 2.11 -3.17
N THR A 44 13.68 1.18 -2.43
CA THR A 44 12.31 0.69 -2.65
C THR A 44 11.66 0.29 -1.33
N GLY A 45 10.55 -0.39 -1.40
CA GLY A 45 9.86 -0.91 -0.22
C GLY A 45 8.41 -1.25 -0.50
N VAL A 46 7.68 -1.45 0.58
CA VAL A 46 6.25 -1.69 0.57
C VAL A 46 5.58 -0.84 1.64
N THR A 47 4.44 -0.29 1.29
CA THR A 47 3.52 0.38 2.22
C THR A 47 2.23 -0.42 2.27
N ILE A 48 1.74 -0.68 3.47
CA ILE A 48 0.45 -1.31 3.73
C ILE A 48 -0.45 -0.31 4.43
N ILE A 49 -1.68 -0.20 3.95
CA ILE A 49 -2.73 0.61 4.57
C ILE A 49 -3.82 -0.34 5.05
N HIS A 50 -4.15 -0.28 6.33
CA HIS A 50 -5.31 -0.95 6.90
C HIS A 50 -6.45 0.08 7.06
N PRO A 51 -7.48 0.05 6.21
CA PRO A 51 -8.52 1.09 6.20
C PRO A 51 -9.35 1.19 7.49
N ARG A 52 -9.41 0.11 8.26
CA ARG A 52 -10.12 0.02 9.56
C ARG A 52 -9.21 -0.42 10.70
N GLY A 53 -7.89 -0.28 10.52
CA GLY A 53 -6.92 -0.84 11.45
C GLY A 53 -6.67 -2.33 11.24
N ARG A 54 -5.65 -2.83 11.91
CA ARG A 54 -5.13 -4.18 11.73
C ARG A 54 -6.08 -5.31 12.15
N GLU A 55 -7.01 -5.03 13.05
CA GLU A 55 -7.89 -6.05 13.65
C GLU A 55 -9.32 -6.04 13.10
N ASN A 56 -9.67 -5.04 12.28
CA ASN A 56 -11.00 -4.91 11.71
C ASN A 56 -10.95 -5.07 10.19
N PHE A 57 -11.40 -6.22 9.71
CA PHE A 57 -11.35 -6.62 8.30
C PHE A 57 -12.67 -6.41 7.55
N ALA A 58 -13.64 -5.72 8.16
CA ALA A 58 -14.87 -5.40 7.47
C ALA A 58 -14.57 -4.56 6.21
N PRO A 59 -15.26 -4.85 5.09
CA PRO A 59 -15.08 -4.08 3.86
C PRO A 59 -15.33 -2.59 4.06
N VAL A 60 -14.65 -1.78 3.28
CA VAL A 60 -14.87 -0.33 3.19
C VAL A 60 -15.27 0.05 1.78
N TYR A 61 -16.05 1.10 1.64
CA TYR A 61 -16.29 1.67 0.32
C TYR A 61 -14.97 2.13 -0.30
N GLY A 62 -14.81 1.84 -1.58
CA GLY A 62 -13.63 2.20 -2.32
C GLY A 62 -13.97 2.56 -3.76
N GLY A 63 -13.10 3.33 -4.37
CA GLY A 63 -13.19 3.68 -5.77
C GLY A 63 -11.79 3.88 -6.35
N MET A 64 -11.68 3.74 -7.65
CA MET A 64 -10.45 3.98 -8.37
C MET A 64 -10.72 4.80 -9.64
N HIS A 65 -9.68 5.43 -10.12
CA HIS A 65 -9.67 6.06 -11.43
C HIS A 65 -8.33 5.78 -12.11
N ALA A 66 -8.36 5.19 -13.30
CA ALA A 66 -7.17 5.01 -14.11
C ALA A 66 -6.89 6.29 -14.90
N PHE A 67 -5.86 7.05 -14.50
CA PHE A 67 -5.43 8.23 -15.25
C PHE A 67 -4.84 7.85 -16.61
N ASN A 68 -4.12 6.74 -16.66
CA ASN A 68 -3.66 6.07 -17.88
C ASN A 68 -3.44 4.59 -17.60
N GLY A 69 -3.26 3.78 -18.64
CA GLY A 69 -3.10 2.33 -18.52
C GLY A 69 -1.66 1.84 -18.36
N ASN A 70 -0.69 2.73 -18.17
CA ASN A 70 0.72 2.35 -17.99
C ASN A 70 1.04 2.15 -16.50
N GLY A 71 0.40 1.19 -15.89
CA GLY A 71 0.56 0.85 -14.48
C GLY A 71 -0.10 -0.46 -14.12
N GLU A 72 0.23 -0.96 -12.94
CA GLU A 72 -0.28 -2.22 -12.40
C GLU A 72 -1.10 -1.96 -11.15
N MET A 73 -2.32 -2.51 -11.10
CA MET A 73 -3.12 -2.54 -9.88
C MET A 73 -3.95 -3.82 -9.82
N THR A 74 -3.71 -4.65 -8.81
CA THR A 74 -4.53 -5.84 -8.56
C THR A 74 -5.85 -5.46 -7.89
N GLY A 75 -6.85 -6.34 -7.95
CA GLY A 75 -8.16 -6.10 -7.34
C GLY A 75 -9.01 -5.03 -8.01
N ALA A 76 -8.49 -4.35 -9.05
CA ALA A 76 -9.13 -3.23 -9.72
C ALA A 76 -10.52 -3.57 -10.28
N LEU A 77 -10.66 -4.70 -10.96
CA LEU A 77 -11.94 -5.11 -11.58
C LEU A 77 -13.05 -5.29 -10.54
N TRP A 78 -12.72 -5.92 -9.40
CA TRP A 78 -13.70 -6.10 -8.33
C TRP A 78 -14.01 -4.78 -7.63
N LEU A 79 -12.99 -3.95 -7.42
CA LEU A 79 -13.19 -2.62 -6.85
C LEU A 79 -14.10 -1.75 -7.72
N GLU A 80 -13.93 -1.80 -9.03
CA GLU A 80 -14.76 -1.04 -9.99
C GLU A 80 -16.21 -1.56 -10.01
N GLU A 81 -16.43 -2.87 -10.01
CA GLU A 81 -17.75 -3.46 -10.05
C GLU A 81 -18.44 -3.45 -8.68
N GLY A 82 -17.74 -3.85 -7.62
CA GLY A 82 -18.29 -4.01 -6.29
C GLY A 82 -18.33 -2.73 -5.45
N GLY A 83 -17.44 -1.78 -5.71
CA GLY A 83 -17.32 -0.56 -4.93
C GLY A 83 -16.76 -0.76 -3.51
N PHE A 84 -16.07 -1.87 -3.26
CA PHE A 84 -15.53 -2.22 -1.94
C PHE A 84 -14.06 -2.63 -2.02
N VAL A 85 -13.34 -2.30 -0.94
CA VAL A 85 -12.02 -2.85 -0.63
C VAL A 85 -12.14 -3.79 0.55
N GLU A 86 -11.60 -4.99 0.40
CA GLU A 86 -11.59 -6.03 1.42
C GLU A 86 -10.16 -6.26 1.91
N GLY A 87 -9.90 -5.92 3.17
CA GLY A 87 -8.59 -6.08 3.79
C GLY A 87 -7.59 -4.95 3.51
N PRO A 88 -6.29 -5.21 3.70
CA PRO A 88 -5.26 -4.20 3.53
C PRO A 88 -5.00 -3.85 2.06
N ILE A 89 -4.58 -2.61 1.83
CA ILE A 89 -4.14 -2.09 0.53
C ILE A 89 -2.61 -2.05 0.53
N GLY A 90 -1.98 -2.60 -0.51
CA GLY A 90 -0.54 -2.54 -0.71
C GLY A 90 -0.13 -1.49 -1.74
N ILE A 91 1.02 -0.86 -1.53
CA ILE A 91 1.68 0.01 -2.51
C ILE A 91 3.16 -0.38 -2.56
N THR A 92 3.69 -0.62 -3.75
CA THR A 92 5.08 -1.04 -3.94
C THR A 92 5.58 -0.65 -5.33
N ASN A 93 6.78 -1.07 -5.72
CA ASN A 93 7.25 -0.87 -7.10
C ASN A 93 6.57 -1.83 -8.07
N THR A 94 6.60 -1.50 -9.37
CA THR A 94 5.91 -2.22 -10.45
C THR A 94 6.19 -3.74 -10.44
N HIS A 95 7.45 -4.14 -10.32
CA HIS A 95 7.82 -5.57 -10.39
C HIS A 95 7.51 -6.35 -9.09
N SER A 96 7.14 -5.65 -8.02
CA SER A 96 6.86 -6.27 -6.72
C SER A 96 5.37 -6.39 -6.41
N VAL A 97 4.48 -5.94 -7.29
CA VAL A 97 3.02 -6.03 -7.10
C VAL A 97 2.59 -7.48 -6.85
N GLY A 98 3.13 -8.44 -7.61
CA GLY A 98 2.80 -9.86 -7.46
C GLY A 98 3.14 -10.41 -6.08
N ILE A 99 4.37 -10.22 -5.61
CA ILE A 99 4.80 -10.73 -4.30
C ILE A 99 4.02 -10.07 -3.15
N VAL A 100 3.72 -8.77 -3.25
CA VAL A 100 2.93 -8.07 -2.23
C VAL A 100 1.50 -8.60 -2.21
N ARG A 101 0.87 -8.80 -3.37
CA ARG A 101 -0.45 -9.41 -3.48
C ARG A 101 -0.50 -10.79 -2.83
N ASP A 102 0.41 -11.66 -3.22
CA ASP A 102 0.42 -13.05 -2.73
C ASP A 102 0.69 -13.11 -1.24
N THR A 103 1.56 -12.24 -0.72
CA THR A 103 1.85 -12.18 0.71
C THR A 103 0.68 -11.62 1.53
N ILE A 104 -0.06 -10.63 1.03
CA ILE A 104 -1.29 -10.16 1.68
C ILE A 104 -2.28 -11.33 1.82
N ILE A 105 -2.49 -12.11 0.77
CA ILE A 105 -3.37 -13.28 0.81
C ILE A 105 -2.85 -14.29 1.84
N ALA A 106 -1.56 -14.61 1.82
CA ALA A 106 -0.95 -15.54 2.78
C ALA A 106 -1.12 -15.07 4.23
N TRP A 107 -0.96 -13.76 4.48
CA TRP A 107 -1.18 -13.15 5.79
C TRP A 107 -2.66 -13.26 6.23
N GLN A 108 -3.60 -12.97 5.34
CA GLN A 108 -5.03 -13.12 5.62
C GLN A 108 -5.40 -14.57 5.95
N VAL A 109 -4.89 -15.54 5.17
CA VAL A 109 -5.09 -16.97 5.42
C VAL A 109 -4.52 -17.39 6.77
N LYS A 110 -3.27 -17.00 7.05
CA LYS A 110 -2.58 -17.31 8.32
C LYS A 110 -3.36 -16.80 9.54
N ASN A 111 -3.92 -15.61 9.44
CA ASN A 111 -4.64 -14.95 10.52
C ASN A 111 -6.15 -15.29 10.55
N LYS A 112 -6.64 -16.08 9.59
CA LYS A 112 -8.05 -16.47 9.44
C LYS A 112 -9.02 -15.28 9.35
N ILE A 113 -8.62 -14.27 8.59
CA ILE A 113 -9.32 -12.99 8.47
C ILE A 113 -9.85 -12.72 7.07
N GLN A 114 -9.97 -13.75 6.25
CA GLN A 114 -10.59 -13.63 4.94
C GLN A 114 -12.09 -13.42 5.10
N TYR A 115 -12.61 -12.43 4.40
CA TYR A 115 -14.05 -12.16 4.33
C TYR A 115 -14.80 -13.22 3.50
N GLN A 116 -14.10 -13.78 2.51
CA GLN A 116 -14.58 -14.82 1.60
C GLN A 116 -13.55 -15.95 1.51
N PRO A 117 -13.89 -17.13 0.93
CA PRO A 117 -12.91 -18.21 0.69
C PRO A 117 -11.73 -17.83 -0.21
N TRP A 118 -11.80 -16.70 -0.86
CA TRP A 118 -10.73 -16.09 -1.67
C TRP A 118 -10.52 -14.66 -1.25
N ALA A 119 -9.42 -14.05 -1.72
CA ALA A 119 -9.14 -12.64 -1.51
C ALA A 119 -8.66 -11.99 -2.82
N LEU A 120 -9.11 -10.76 -3.04
CA LEU A 120 -8.73 -9.92 -4.18
C LEU A 120 -8.11 -8.60 -3.67
N PRO A 121 -6.94 -8.67 -3.01
CA PRO A 121 -6.35 -7.48 -2.42
C PRO A 121 -5.99 -6.44 -3.47
N VAL A 122 -6.17 -5.19 -3.11
CA VAL A 122 -5.73 -4.06 -3.90
C VAL A 122 -4.24 -3.83 -3.64
N VAL A 123 -3.42 -3.99 -4.67
CA VAL A 123 -2.00 -3.63 -4.63
C VAL A 123 -1.71 -2.77 -5.85
N ALA A 124 -1.32 -1.52 -5.60
CA ALA A 124 -0.97 -0.56 -6.62
C ALA A 124 0.55 -0.39 -6.72
N GLU A 125 1.00 0.03 -7.89
CA GLU A 125 2.41 0.24 -8.15
C GLU A 125 2.82 1.70 -8.06
N THR A 126 4.13 1.91 -7.87
CA THR A 126 4.83 3.18 -8.06
C THR A 126 6.07 2.96 -8.90
N ALA A 127 6.35 3.86 -9.85
CA ALA A 127 7.56 3.80 -10.65
C ALA A 127 8.75 4.37 -9.88
N ASP A 128 9.61 3.51 -9.32
CA ASP A 128 10.80 3.89 -8.56
C ASP A 128 12.13 3.69 -9.31
N ALA A 129 12.07 3.41 -10.62
CA ALA A 129 13.21 3.03 -11.46
C ALA A 129 14.37 4.04 -11.52
N TRP A 130 14.12 5.31 -11.17
CA TRP A 130 15.19 6.32 -11.15
C TRP A 130 16.21 6.12 -10.03
N LEU A 131 15.79 5.53 -8.92
CA LEU A 131 16.62 5.32 -7.73
C LEU A 131 16.75 3.84 -7.35
N ASN A 132 15.95 2.98 -7.95
CA ASN A 132 15.86 1.57 -7.65
C ASN A 132 16.03 0.72 -8.91
N ASN A 133 16.85 -0.31 -8.84
CA ASN A 133 16.88 -1.35 -9.86
C ASN A 133 15.70 -2.31 -9.64
N MET A 134 14.57 -2.04 -10.27
CA MET A 134 13.36 -2.87 -10.14
C MET A 134 13.61 -4.34 -10.52
N ASN A 135 14.55 -4.60 -11.45
CA ASN A 135 14.92 -5.96 -11.87
C ASN A 135 15.68 -6.75 -10.79
N GLY A 136 16.10 -6.11 -9.71
CA GLY A 136 16.71 -6.77 -8.56
C GLY A 136 15.72 -7.51 -7.67
N PHE A 137 14.41 -7.24 -7.82
CA PHE A 137 13.33 -7.88 -7.04
C PHE A 137 13.62 -7.87 -5.53
N PHE A 138 13.99 -6.71 -5.00
CA PHE A 138 14.43 -6.56 -3.60
C PHE A 138 13.31 -6.75 -2.58
N VAL A 139 12.06 -6.46 -2.95
CA VAL A 139 10.92 -6.69 -2.06
C VAL A 139 10.66 -8.20 -1.96
N LYS A 140 10.63 -8.71 -0.72
CA LYS A 140 10.38 -10.11 -0.41
C LYS A 140 9.18 -10.20 0.55
N ASP A 141 8.66 -11.42 0.72
CA ASP A 141 7.52 -11.72 1.59
C ASP A 141 7.71 -11.20 3.02
N HIS A 142 8.89 -11.40 3.61
CA HIS A 142 9.16 -10.93 4.98
C HIS A 142 9.09 -9.41 5.13
N HIS A 143 9.40 -8.62 4.07
CA HIS A 143 9.21 -7.18 4.09
C HIS A 143 7.72 -6.81 4.14
N VAL A 144 6.91 -7.57 3.39
CA VAL A 144 5.46 -7.37 3.36
C VAL A 144 4.82 -7.77 4.68
N PHE A 145 5.21 -8.93 5.25
CA PHE A 145 4.77 -9.33 6.59
C PHE A 145 5.13 -8.28 7.64
N ALA A 146 6.36 -7.77 7.61
CA ALA A 146 6.79 -6.71 8.54
C ALA A 146 5.97 -5.41 8.41
N ALA A 147 5.44 -5.12 7.23
CA ALA A 147 4.58 -3.96 7.02
C ALA A 147 3.11 -4.23 7.40
N LEU A 148 2.66 -5.50 7.35
CA LEU A 148 1.32 -5.94 7.74
C LEU A 148 1.16 -6.05 9.26
N ASP A 149 2.24 -6.42 9.96
CA ASP A 149 2.31 -6.65 11.41
C ASP A 149 2.63 -5.39 12.21
#